data_87e940916a531a0411ab632de6f49a69
#
_entry.id   87e940916a531a0411ab632de6f49a69
#
_cell.length_a   1.000
_cell.length_b   1.000
_cell.length_c   1.000
_cell.angle_alpha   90.00
_cell.angle_beta   90.00
_cell.angle_gamma   90.00
#
_symmetry.space_group_name_H-M   'P 1'
#
loop_
_entity.id
_entity.type
_entity.pdbx_description
1 polymer ?
#
loop_
_entity_poly.entity_id
_entity_poly.type
_entity_poly.pdbx_seq_one_letter_code
_entity_poly.pdbx_strand_id
1 'polypeptide(L)'
;MASGDTELSQDEIFAILSNPRRRYVLYFLNQHGEGIELTDLAEHVAAWENDIPVEEVTSKQRRRVYNSLQQTHIPSLDESDLIEEERGEVCLTDEAEKLDIYLELVPEKDIPWSEYYLGLGAVGLAVLAVAWLNVGPFGQLPDIAVGVFLAVSLIVSSVVHYCFDPHKQLLGGEEKPPELRGE
;
A
#
# COMPACT_ATOMS: atom_id res chain seq x y z
N MET A 1 -34.14 19.55 0.93
CA MET A 1 -34.20 18.28 0.24
C MET A 1 -33.10 17.46 0.89
N ALA A 2 -33.41 16.33 1.46
CA ALA A 2 -32.54 15.58 2.34
C ALA A 2 -31.41 14.98 1.49
N SER A 3 -30.19 15.40 1.76
CA SER A 3 -28.99 14.62 1.41
C SER A 3 -29.09 13.33 2.22
N GLY A 4 -29.47 12.23 1.57
CA GLY A 4 -29.41 10.93 2.20
C GLY A 4 -27.93 10.59 2.28
N ASP A 5 -27.38 10.52 3.49
CA ASP A 5 -26.16 9.80 3.78
C ASP A 5 -26.38 8.33 3.41
N THR A 6 -26.17 8.01 2.13
CA THR A 6 -26.18 6.62 1.69
C THR A 6 -24.78 6.08 1.97
N GLU A 7 -24.51 5.74 3.23
CA GLU A 7 -23.31 4.98 3.56
C GLU A 7 -23.30 3.71 2.70
N LEU A 8 -22.27 3.55 1.88
CA LEU A 8 -22.06 2.34 1.09
C LEU A 8 -22.07 1.12 2.02
N SER A 9 -22.88 0.13 1.69
CA SER A 9 -22.86 -1.13 2.42
C SER A 9 -21.53 -1.87 2.20
N GLN A 10 -21.13 -2.70 3.15
CA GLN A 10 -19.92 -3.52 3.02
C GLN A 10 -19.92 -4.36 1.74
N ASP A 11 -21.06 -4.90 1.34
CA ASP A 11 -21.19 -5.71 0.12
C ASP A 11 -20.97 -4.87 -1.14
N GLU A 12 -21.43 -3.62 -1.17
CA GLU A 12 -21.18 -2.68 -2.27
C GLU A 12 -19.71 -2.31 -2.35
N ILE A 13 -19.07 -2.04 -1.22
CA ILE A 13 -17.64 -1.76 -1.14
C ILE A 13 -16.84 -2.96 -1.69
N PHE A 14 -17.15 -4.18 -1.24
CA PHE A 14 -16.49 -5.38 -1.76
C PHE A 14 -16.74 -5.60 -3.24
N ALA A 15 -17.95 -5.34 -3.74
CA ALA A 15 -18.27 -5.45 -5.16
C ALA A 15 -17.46 -4.45 -6.01
N ILE A 16 -17.27 -3.22 -5.51
CA ILE A 16 -16.46 -2.20 -6.15
C ILE A 16 -14.99 -2.62 -6.15
N LEU A 17 -14.46 -2.96 -4.99
CA LEU A 17 -13.05 -3.29 -4.80
C LEU A 17 -12.65 -4.67 -5.35
N SER A 18 -13.60 -5.52 -5.72
CA SER A 18 -13.32 -6.82 -6.37
C SER A 18 -12.67 -6.68 -7.75
N ASN A 19 -12.82 -5.53 -8.41
CA ASN A 19 -12.26 -5.29 -9.73
C ASN A 19 -10.90 -4.59 -9.65
N PRO A 20 -9.81 -5.19 -10.19
CA PRO A 20 -8.47 -4.59 -10.12
C PRO A 20 -8.40 -3.16 -10.69
N ARG A 21 -9.05 -2.90 -11.84
CA ARG A 21 -9.01 -1.57 -12.45
C ARG A 21 -9.65 -0.49 -11.60
N ARG A 22 -10.74 -0.81 -10.88
CA ARG A 22 -11.37 0.15 -9.96
C ARG A 22 -10.44 0.46 -8.79
N ARG A 23 -9.76 -0.56 -8.25
CA ARG A 23 -8.75 -0.34 -7.21
C ARG A 23 -7.61 0.54 -7.70
N TYR A 24 -7.11 0.30 -8.93
CA TYR A 24 -6.04 1.11 -9.51
C TYR A 24 -6.45 2.57 -9.71
N VAL A 25 -7.69 2.81 -10.17
CA VAL A 25 -8.24 4.16 -10.32
C VAL A 25 -8.29 4.86 -8.96
N LEU A 26 -8.92 4.25 -7.95
CA LEU A 26 -9.04 4.84 -6.63
C LEU A 26 -7.66 5.07 -5.99
N TYR A 27 -6.75 4.10 -6.12
CA TYR A 27 -5.39 4.20 -5.62
C TYR A 27 -4.62 5.35 -6.27
N PHE A 28 -4.71 5.49 -7.60
CA PHE A 28 -4.04 6.56 -8.32
C PHE A 28 -4.57 7.95 -7.94
N LEU A 29 -5.89 8.10 -7.89
CA LEU A 29 -6.54 9.35 -7.50
C LEU A 29 -6.19 9.74 -6.06
N ASN A 30 -6.15 8.77 -5.14
CA ASN A 30 -5.79 9.01 -3.75
C ASN A 30 -4.35 9.53 -3.58
N GLN A 31 -3.43 9.07 -4.42
CA GLN A 31 -2.05 9.57 -4.38
C GLN A 31 -1.89 11.00 -4.89
N HIS A 32 -2.71 11.44 -5.82
CA HIS A 32 -2.52 12.72 -6.51
C HIS A 32 -3.34 13.87 -5.90
N GLY A 33 -4.44 13.58 -5.20
CA GLY A 33 -5.23 14.55 -4.42
C GLY A 33 -5.93 15.65 -5.22
N GLU A 34 -5.75 15.70 -6.55
CA GLU A 34 -6.32 16.68 -7.46
C GLU A 34 -7.02 15.97 -8.63
N GLY A 35 -7.83 16.66 -9.41
CA GLY A 35 -8.47 16.13 -10.61
C GLY A 35 -7.43 15.69 -11.66
N ILE A 36 -7.58 14.50 -12.18
CA ILE A 36 -6.65 13.87 -13.14
C ILE A 36 -7.37 13.67 -14.47
N GLU A 37 -6.73 14.00 -15.59
CA GLU A 37 -7.26 13.68 -16.90
C GLU A 37 -7.45 12.15 -17.07
N LEU A 38 -8.59 11.74 -17.57
CA LEU A 38 -8.89 10.31 -17.82
C LEU A 38 -7.86 9.66 -18.76
N THR A 39 -7.22 10.46 -19.62
CA THR A 39 -6.16 9.99 -20.52
C THR A 39 -4.90 9.58 -19.75
N ASP A 40 -4.49 10.41 -18.79
CA ASP A 40 -3.30 10.17 -17.96
C ASP A 40 -3.55 9.00 -17.00
N LEU A 41 -4.73 8.97 -16.38
CA LEU A 41 -5.17 7.83 -15.57
C LEU A 41 -5.13 6.51 -16.36
N ALA A 42 -5.62 6.52 -17.61
CA ALA A 42 -5.60 5.32 -18.45
C ALA A 42 -4.18 4.89 -18.85
N GLU A 43 -3.25 5.82 -18.98
CA GLU A 43 -1.85 5.51 -19.28
C GLU A 43 -1.16 4.83 -18.11
N HIS A 44 -1.34 5.34 -16.89
CA HIS A 44 -0.79 4.75 -15.67
C HIS A 44 -1.38 3.36 -15.37
N VAL A 45 -2.70 3.23 -15.47
CA VAL A 45 -3.37 1.92 -15.31
C VAL A 45 -2.88 0.92 -16.37
N ALA A 46 -2.65 1.36 -17.62
CA ALA A 46 -2.11 0.49 -18.66
C ALA A 46 -0.65 0.07 -18.37
N ALA A 47 0.17 0.96 -17.83
CA ALA A 47 1.53 0.66 -17.39
C ALA A 47 1.53 -0.41 -16.30
N TRP A 48 0.69 -0.24 -15.28
CA TRP A 48 0.56 -1.20 -14.18
C TRP A 48 0.05 -2.58 -14.64
N GLU A 49 -0.98 -2.63 -15.49
CA GLU A 49 -1.52 -3.90 -16.01
C GLU A 49 -0.52 -4.70 -16.87
N ASN A 50 0.42 -4.03 -17.51
CA ASN A 50 1.40 -4.67 -18.39
C ASN A 50 2.78 -4.82 -17.75
N ASP A 51 2.96 -4.37 -16.52
CA ASP A 51 4.22 -4.37 -15.77
C ASP A 51 5.37 -3.70 -16.54
N ILE A 52 5.08 -2.53 -17.12
CA ILE A 52 6.01 -1.72 -17.90
C ILE A 52 6.04 -0.28 -17.40
N PRO A 53 7.12 0.48 -17.62
CA PRO A 53 7.15 1.93 -17.39
C PRO A 53 6.10 2.65 -18.24
N VAL A 54 5.62 3.80 -17.75
CA VAL A 54 4.59 4.61 -18.44
C VAL A 54 5.03 5.01 -19.85
N GLU A 55 6.32 5.30 -20.04
CA GLU A 55 6.92 5.69 -21.32
C GLU A 55 6.90 4.55 -22.36
N GLU A 56 6.78 3.31 -21.93
CA GLU A 56 6.71 2.13 -22.80
C GLU A 56 5.29 1.74 -23.16
N VAL A 57 4.27 2.44 -22.62
CA VAL A 57 2.86 2.17 -22.92
C VAL A 57 2.55 2.49 -24.38
N THR A 58 2.14 1.47 -25.11
CA THR A 58 1.73 1.65 -26.51
C THR A 58 0.37 2.33 -26.61
N SER A 59 0.14 3.10 -27.67
CA SER A 59 -1.15 3.74 -27.96
C SER A 59 -2.32 2.74 -27.98
N LYS A 60 -2.05 1.47 -28.34
CA LYS A 60 -3.06 0.40 -28.34
C LYS A 60 -3.46 -0.02 -26.92
N GLN A 61 -2.48 -0.17 -26.02
CA GLN A 61 -2.72 -0.52 -24.61
C GLN A 61 -3.49 0.61 -23.92
N ARG A 62 -2.98 1.86 -24.04
CA ARG A 62 -3.66 3.03 -23.49
C ARG A 62 -5.10 3.14 -23.97
N ARG A 63 -5.35 3.07 -25.28
CA ARG A 63 -6.71 3.18 -25.83
C ARG A 63 -7.64 2.08 -25.32
N ARG A 64 -7.14 0.85 -25.15
CA ARG A 64 -7.94 -0.28 -24.62
C ARG A 64 -8.37 0.02 -23.18
N VAL A 65 -7.45 0.49 -22.34
CA VAL A 65 -7.73 0.82 -20.95
C VAL A 65 -8.66 2.02 -20.87
N TYR A 66 -8.35 3.10 -21.59
CA TYR A 66 -9.18 4.30 -21.69
C TYR A 66 -10.65 3.98 -21.99
N ASN A 67 -10.89 3.21 -23.06
CA ASN A 67 -12.26 2.86 -23.43
C ASN A 67 -12.96 2.04 -22.33
N SER A 68 -12.24 1.15 -21.66
CA SER A 68 -12.81 0.35 -20.56
C SER A 68 -13.07 1.20 -19.31
N LEU A 69 -12.18 2.12 -18.98
CA LEU A 69 -12.40 3.06 -17.88
C LEU A 69 -13.63 3.91 -18.17
N GLN A 70 -13.67 4.59 -19.30
CA GLN A 70 -14.75 5.49 -19.69
C GLN A 70 -16.13 4.82 -19.78
N GLN A 71 -16.19 3.58 -20.29
CA GLN A 71 -17.47 2.92 -20.56
C GLN A 71 -17.99 2.10 -19.37
N THR A 72 -17.14 1.67 -18.47
CA THR A 72 -17.52 0.68 -17.44
C THR A 72 -17.11 1.09 -16.03
N HIS A 73 -15.86 1.49 -15.84
CA HIS A 73 -15.33 1.64 -14.48
C HIS A 73 -15.62 3.01 -13.89
N ILE A 74 -15.40 4.08 -14.65
CA ILE A 74 -15.69 5.44 -14.22
C ILE A 74 -17.20 5.61 -13.94
N PRO A 75 -18.14 5.25 -14.84
CA PRO A 75 -19.56 5.34 -14.51
C PRO A 75 -19.96 4.54 -13.25
N SER A 76 -19.36 3.36 -13.06
CA SER A 76 -19.66 2.54 -11.86
C SER A 76 -19.13 3.12 -10.55
N LEU A 77 -18.02 3.85 -10.60
CA LEU A 77 -17.47 4.54 -9.43
C LEU A 77 -18.19 5.83 -9.14
N ASP A 78 -18.62 6.55 -10.17
CA ASP A 78 -19.43 7.76 -10.11
C ASP A 78 -20.83 7.46 -9.54
N GLU A 79 -21.52 6.41 -10.02
CA GLU A 79 -22.80 5.93 -9.47
C GLU A 79 -22.72 5.52 -7.98
N SER A 80 -21.54 5.24 -7.50
CA SER A 80 -21.27 4.88 -6.10
C SER A 80 -20.78 6.06 -5.26
N ASP A 81 -20.86 7.28 -5.77
CA ASP A 81 -20.40 8.52 -5.11
C ASP A 81 -18.91 8.50 -4.67
N LEU A 82 -18.08 7.67 -5.30
CA LEU A 82 -16.66 7.56 -4.96
C LEU A 82 -15.75 8.50 -5.75
N ILE A 83 -16.19 8.87 -6.95
CA ILE A 83 -15.50 9.81 -7.83
C ILE A 83 -16.51 10.78 -8.45
N GLU A 84 -16.01 11.90 -8.89
CA GLU A 84 -16.72 12.83 -9.78
C GLU A 84 -15.97 12.95 -11.10
N GLU A 85 -16.67 12.86 -12.23
CA GLU A 85 -16.13 13.14 -13.56
C GLU A 85 -16.69 14.45 -14.08
N GLU A 86 -15.86 15.47 -14.18
CA GLU A 86 -16.20 16.73 -14.85
C GLU A 86 -15.26 17.01 -16.03
N ARG A 87 -15.82 17.13 -17.24
CA ARG A 87 -15.09 17.53 -18.47
C ARG A 87 -13.88 16.67 -18.83
N GLY A 88 -13.88 15.40 -18.41
CA GLY A 88 -12.78 14.48 -18.66
C GLY A 88 -11.71 14.45 -17.58
N GLU A 89 -11.87 15.26 -16.54
CA GLU A 89 -11.10 15.15 -15.29
C GLU A 89 -11.88 14.31 -14.28
N VAL A 90 -11.16 13.47 -13.55
CA VAL A 90 -11.69 12.56 -12.53
C VAL A 90 -11.07 12.91 -11.20
N CYS A 91 -11.88 13.10 -10.15
CA CYS A 91 -11.42 13.35 -8.79
C CYS A 91 -12.13 12.45 -7.79
N LEU A 92 -11.53 12.26 -6.61
CA LEU A 92 -12.18 11.57 -5.50
C LEU A 92 -13.20 12.47 -4.83
N THR A 93 -14.26 11.86 -4.31
CA THR A 93 -15.24 12.51 -3.44
C THR A 93 -14.82 12.39 -1.97
N ASP A 94 -15.47 13.18 -1.09
CA ASP A 94 -15.31 13.06 0.36
C ASP A 94 -15.74 11.65 0.88
N GLU A 95 -16.64 10.96 0.16
CA GLU A 95 -17.06 9.59 0.50
C GLU A 95 -15.95 8.58 0.24
N ALA A 96 -15.14 8.80 -0.81
CA ALA A 96 -14.00 7.95 -1.11
C ALA A 96 -12.89 8.03 -0.03
N GLU A 97 -12.73 9.20 0.61
CA GLU A 97 -11.80 9.34 1.74
C GLU A 97 -12.16 8.42 2.92
N LYS A 98 -13.46 8.15 3.12
CA LYS A 98 -13.91 7.19 4.14
C LYS A 98 -13.56 5.74 3.79
N LEU A 99 -13.37 5.44 2.50
CA LEU A 99 -12.93 4.14 2.00
C LEU A 99 -11.43 3.89 2.19
N ASP A 100 -10.65 4.90 2.48
CA ASP A 100 -9.19 4.79 2.66
C ASP A 100 -8.84 3.72 3.70
N ILE A 101 -9.68 3.60 4.74
CA ILE A 101 -9.58 2.53 5.75
C ILE A 101 -9.71 1.13 5.13
N TYR A 102 -10.48 0.95 4.06
CA TYR A 102 -10.69 -0.35 3.40
C TYR A 102 -9.64 -0.62 2.31
N LEU A 103 -9.08 0.43 1.69
CA LEU A 103 -7.98 0.30 0.74
C LEU A 103 -6.68 -0.08 1.46
N GLU A 104 -6.47 0.39 2.69
CA GLU A 104 -5.38 -0.05 3.58
C GLU A 104 -5.57 -1.48 4.11
N LEU A 105 -6.81 -1.99 4.14
CA LEU A 105 -7.15 -3.31 4.69
C LEU A 105 -6.95 -4.48 3.70
N VAL A 106 -6.45 -4.26 2.47
CA VAL A 106 -5.94 -5.36 1.64
C VAL A 106 -4.46 -5.57 2.00
N PRO A 107 -4.16 -6.34 3.07
CA PRO A 107 -2.78 -6.54 3.45
C PRO A 107 -2.17 -7.50 2.45
N GLU A 108 -1.23 -7.03 1.65
CA GLU A 108 -0.13 -7.92 1.27
C GLU A 108 0.46 -8.53 2.55
N LYS A 109 1.04 -9.73 2.40
CA LYS A 109 1.74 -10.46 3.47
C LYS A 109 2.96 -9.67 3.95
N ASP A 110 2.73 -8.49 4.50
CA ASP A 110 3.77 -7.76 5.19
C ASP A 110 4.17 -8.55 6.42
N ILE A 111 5.47 -8.73 6.58
CA ILE A 111 6.02 -9.31 7.80
C ILE A 111 5.49 -8.46 8.95
N PRO A 112 4.75 -9.03 9.91
CA PRO A 112 4.26 -8.24 11.03
C PRO A 112 5.45 -7.78 11.87
N TRP A 113 5.95 -6.59 11.57
CA TRP A 113 7.14 -6.02 12.20
C TRP A 113 7.03 -5.99 13.73
N SER A 114 5.80 -5.87 14.25
CA SER A 114 5.53 -6.00 15.68
C SER A 114 5.89 -7.38 16.23
N GLU A 115 5.57 -8.46 15.51
CA GLU A 115 5.90 -9.84 15.89
C GLU A 115 7.40 -10.10 15.75
N TYR A 116 8.02 -9.56 14.69
CA TYR A 116 9.46 -9.63 14.50
C TYR A 116 10.22 -8.99 15.67
N TYR A 117 9.89 -7.74 16.05
CA TYR A 117 10.57 -7.06 17.15
C TYR A 117 10.27 -7.68 18.51
N LEU A 118 9.06 -8.21 18.71
CA LEU A 118 8.71 -8.97 19.91
C LEU A 118 9.55 -10.26 20.01
N GLY A 119 9.70 -10.99 18.91
CA GLY A 119 10.55 -12.17 18.82
C GLY A 119 12.02 -11.86 19.08
N LEU A 120 12.53 -10.81 18.43
CA LEU A 120 13.94 -10.35 18.62
C LEU A 120 14.17 -9.94 20.07
N GLY A 121 13.25 -9.24 20.68
CA GLY A 121 13.31 -8.86 22.09
C GLY A 121 13.28 -10.06 23.04
N ALA A 122 12.42 -11.04 22.78
CA ALA A 122 12.31 -12.26 23.59
C ALA A 122 13.61 -13.10 23.52
N VAL A 123 14.18 -13.27 22.31
CA VAL A 123 15.47 -13.94 22.12
C VAL A 123 16.60 -13.16 22.83
N GLY A 124 16.60 -11.83 22.71
CA GLY A 124 17.57 -10.97 23.37
C GLY A 124 17.54 -11.13 24.89
N LEU A 125 16.34 -11.13 25.50
CA LEU A 125 16.18 -11.37 26.93
C LEU A 125 16.64 -12.77 27.36
N ALA A 126 16.35 -13.80 26.55
CA ALA A 126 16.81 -15.16 26.82
C ALA A 126 18.34 -15.25 26.83
N VAL A 127 19.00 -14.63 25.83
CA VAL A 127 20.47 -14.60 25.74
C VAL A 127 21.07 -13.87 26.93
N LEU A 128 20.51 -12.73 27.34
CA LEU A 128 20.95 -12.01 28.54
C LEU A 128 20.78 -12.82 29.82
N ALA A 129 19.67 -13.54 29.98
CA ALA A 129 19.43 -14.41 31.12
C ALA A 129 20.44 -15.57 31.18
N VAL A 130 20.75 -16.21 30.05
CA VAL A 130 21.76 -17.29 29.97
C VAL A 130 23.15 -16.75 30.28
N ALA A 131 23.52 -15.56 29.77
CA ALA A 131 24.80 -14.92 30.07
C ALA A 131 24.91 -14.58 31.58
N TRP A 132 23.85 -14.00 32.15
CA TRP A 132 23.80 -13.64 33.58
C TRP A 132 23.90 -14.87 34.50
N LEU A 133 23.28 -16.00 34.10
CA LEU A 133 23.37 -17.27 34.84
C LEU A 133 24.69 -18.03 34.61
N ASN A 134 25.59 -17.49 33.80
CA ASN A 134 26.88 -18.13 33.44
C ASN A 134 26.71 -19.53 32.88
N VAL A 135 25.67 -19.79 32.09
CA VAL A 135 25.40 -21.11 31.51
C VAL A 135 26.06 -21.23 30.13
N GLY A 136 26.83 -22.29 29.92
CA GLY A 136 27.43 -22.64 28.63
C GLY A 136 28.50 -21.65 28.16
N PRO A 137 28.68 -21.49 26.84
CA PRO A 137 29.75 -20.65 26.28
C PRO A 137 29.49 -19.13 26.49
N PHE A 138 28.23 -18.74 26.74
CA PHE A 138 27.84 -17.35 26.92
C PHE A 138 28.31 -16.75 28.26
N GLY A 139 28.52 -17.56 29.28
CA GLY A 139 29.04 -17.13 30.56
C GLY A 139 30.54 -16.70 30.53
N GLN A 140 31.26 -16.95 29.42
CA GLN A 140 32.64 -16.52 29.23
C GLN A 140 32.75 -15.16 28.53
N LEU A 141 31.62 -14.65 28.01
CA LEU A 141 31.56 -13.34 27.34
C LEU A 141 31.39 -12.23 28.38
N PRO A 142 32.06 -11.08 28.22
CA PRO A 142 31.75 -9.89 29.04
C PRO A 142 30.27 -9.48 28.86
N ASP A 143 29.58 -9.21 29.95
CA ASP A 143 28.16 -8.81 29.93
C ASP A 143 27.89 -7.63 28.98
N ILE A 144 28.86 -6.71 28.91
CA ILE A 144 28.80 -5.57 28.02
C ILE A 144 28.83 -5.97 26.52
N ALA A 145 29.54 -7.05 26.17
CA ALA A 145 29.64 -7.52 24.78
C ALA A 145 28.29 -8.07 24.27
N VAL A 146 27.55 -8.78 25.14
CA VAL A 146 26.19 -9.27 24.84
C VAL A 146 25.23 -8.09 24.66
N GLY A 147 25.30 -7.09 25.55
CA GLY A 147 24.47 -5.89 25.45
C GLY A 147 24.75 -5.09 24.16
N VAL A 148 26.03 -4.89 23.82
CA VAL A 148 26.43 -4.20 22.58
C VAL A 148 25.96 -4.96 21.35
N PHE A 149 26.11 -6.29 21.31
CA PHE A 149 25.64 -7.11 20.19
C PHE A 149 24.12 -6.96 19.98
N LEU A 150 23.33 -7.02 21.04
CA LEU A 150 21.87 -6.84 20.97
C LEU A 150 21.50 -5.44 20.50
N ALA A 151 22.17 -4.41 21.01
CA ALA A 151 21.92 -3.02 20.59
C ALA A 151 22.24 -2.82 19.11
N VAL A 152 23.36 -3.36 18.62
CA VAL A 152 23.74 -3.32 17.20
C VAL A 152 22.72 -4.06 16.34
N SER A 153 22.26 -5.24 16.77
CA SER A 153 21.24 -6.02 16.05
C SER A 153 19.93 -5.27 15.92
N LEU A 154 19.49 -4.58 16.98
CA LEU A 154 18.28 -3.74 16.95
C LEU A 154 18.46 -2.54 16.02
N ILE A 155 19.60 -1.86 16.07
CA ILE A 155 19.89 -0.72 15.19
C ILE A 155 19.89 -1.17 13.71
N VAL A 156 20.59 -2.27 13.40
CA VAL A 156 20.61 -2.81 12.03
C VAL A 156 19.22 -3.18 11.56
N SER A 157 18.44 -3.90 12.38
CA SER A 157 17.05 -4.24 12.06
C SER A 157 16.17 -3.00 11.87
N SER A 158 16.37 -1.96 12.68
CA SER A 158 15.64 -0.70 12.55
C SER A 158 16.00 0.05 11.27
N VAL A 159 17.30 0.06 10.90
CA VAL A 159 17.75 0.68 9.65
C VAL A 159 17.21 -0.09 8.44
N VAL A 160 17.26 -1.42 8.48
CA VAL A 160 16.68 -2.27 7.43
C VAL A 160 15.18 -1.98 7.30
N HIS A 161 14.44 -1.98 8.40
CA HIS A 161 13.03 -1.62 8.41
C HIS A 161 12.81 -0.23 7.79
N TYR A 162 13.59 0.77 8.23
CA TYR A 162 13.50 2.14 7.70
C TYR A 162 13.76 2.23 6.19
N CYS A 163 14.74 1.46 5.67
CA CYS A 163 15.10 1.46 4.26
C CYS A 163 14.14 0.64 3.39
N PHE A 164 13.49 -0.36 3.98
CA PHE A 164 12.57 -1.27 3.27
C PHE A 164 11.11 -1.07 3.68
N ASP A 165 10.78 0.03 4.41
CA ASP A 165 9.42 0.40 4.74
C ASP A 165 8.73 0.95 3.49
N PRO A 166 7.75 0.25 2.92
CA PRO A 166 7.05 0.68 1.71
C PRO A 166 6.30 1.99 1.89
N HIS A 167 5.87 2.32 3.11
CA HIS A 167 5.17 3.58 3.39
C HIS A 167 6.02 4.84 3.23
N LYS A 168 7.35 4.74 3.20
CA LYS A 168 8.23 5.91 2.98
C LYS A 168 8.57 6.15 1.52
N GLN A 169 8.36 5.19 0.66
CA GLN A 169 8.49 5.36 -0.78
C GLN A 169 7.30 6.13 -1.39
N LEU A 170 6.22 6.33 -0.62
CA LEU A 170 5.01 7.05 -1.04
C LEU A 170 5.18 8.57 -1.24
N LEU A 171 6.35 9.13 -0.99
CA LEU A 171 6.58 10.59 -1.09
C LEU A 171 7.33 11.02 -2.37
N GLY A 172 7.43 10.22 -3.41
CA GLY A 172 8.17 10.66 -4.59
C GLY A 172 8.33 9.70 -5.75
N GLY A 173 7.32 8.93 -6.11
CA GLY A 173 7.39 8.12 -7.33
C GLY A 173 6.00 7.64 -7.74
N GLU A 174 5.77 7.53 -9.03
CA GLU A 174 4.61 6.88 -9.66
C GLU A 174 4.57 5.38 -9.29
N GLU A 175 4.28 5.09 -8.03
CA GLU A 175 4.46 3.74 -7.48
C GLU A 175 3.26 2.87 -7.79
N LYS A 176 3.54 1.65 -8.28
CA LYS A 176 2.54 0.64 -8.58
C LYS A 176 1.70 0.31 -7.35
N PRO A 177 0.40 0.03 -7.52
CA PRO A 177 -0.42 -0.53 -6.46
C PRO A 177 0.23 -1.75 -5.82
N PRO A 178 0.06 -1.94 -4.50
CA PRO A 178 0.69 -3.05 -3.76
C PRO A 178 0.47 -4.43 -4.39
N GLU A 179 -0.68 -4.64 -5.02
CA GLU A 179 -1.06 -5.89 -5.69
C GLU A 179 -0.16 -6.29 -6.85
N LEU A 180 0.55 -5.35 -7.46
CA LEU A 180 1.44 -5.57 -8.60
C LEU A 180 2.91 -5.65 -8.22
N ARG A 181 3.23 -5.55 -6.92
CA ARG A 181 4.61 -5.62 -6.42
C ARG A 181 5.10 -7.04 -6.14
N GLY A 182 4.23 -8.03 -6.20
CA GLY A 182 4.53 -9.40 -5.81
C GLY A 182 4.46 -10.41 -6.95
N GLU A 183 5.59 -10.73 -7.51
CA GLU A 183 6.03 -12.10 -7.87
C GLU A 183 7.54 -12.15 -7.87
#